data_63108758d3a89c5dc94de079f6a5e3de
#
_entry.id   63108758d3a89c5dc94de079f6a5e3de
#
_cell.length_a   1.000
_cell.length_b   1.000
_cell.length_c   1.000
_cell.angle_alpha   90.00
_cell.angle_beta   90.00
_cell.angle_gamma   90.00
#
_symmetry.space_group_name_H-M   'P 1'
#
loop_
_entity.id
_entity.type
_entity.pdbx_description
1 polymer ?
#
loop_
_entity_poly.entity_id
_entity_poly.type
_entity_poly.pdbx_seq_one_letter_code
_entity_poly.pdbx_strand_id
1 'polypeptide(L)'
;MLITAVEPRRKAMCALYIDGEYVMNLDARTVIENRFDVGREIDDEDLHEIIRLSNERRAKEKALWLISYRDHSKKELTDKIKRTCDEESAEKAVERMEELGLVNDENFARRYAEQLLFSKHNAPRGAVRQLVQKGIDRELAEEIIEEIDFDPCDGIRAVIDRKYKNINDEKIRRRAVAALQRPVSYTHLTLPTK
;
A
#
# COMPACT_ATOMS: atom_id res chain seq x y z
N MET A 1 0.93 -36.64 -15.43
CA MET A 1 1.77 -35.56 -16.00
C MET A 1 3.20 -35.72 -15.49
N LEU A 2 4.20 -35.60 -16.35
CA LEU A 2 5.61 -35.80 -15.99
C LEU A 2 6.34 -34.46 -15.96
N ILE A 3 7.05 -34.12 -14.88
CA ILE A 3 7.94 -32.97 -14.83
C ILE A 3 9.15 -33.23 -15.72
N THR A 4 9.29 -32.52 -16.83
CA THR A 4 10.34 -32.71 -17.82
C THR A 4 11.52 -31.76 -17.65
N ALA A 5 11.31 -30.56 -17.14
CA ALA A 5 12.38 -29.62 -16.78
C ALA A 5 11.97 -28.65 -15.69
N VAL A 6 12.96 -28.20 -14.91
CA VAL A 6 12.85 -27.08 -13.94
C VAL A 6 14.04 -26.17 -14.19
N GLU A 7 13.81 -25.03 -14.82
CA GLU A 7 14.87 -24.11 -15.24
C GLU A 7 14.95 -22.88 -14.33
N PRO A 8 16.12 -22.53 -13.79
CA PRO A 8 16.29 -21.33 -13.02
C PRO A 8 15.92 -20.06 -13.82
N ARG A 9 15.24 -19.13 -13.14
CA ARG A 9 14.89 -17.80 -13.67
C ARG A 9 15.36 -16.71 -12.70
N ARG A 10 15.23 -15.44 -13.10
CA ARG A 10 15.57 -14.30 -12.23
C ARG A 10 14.61 -14.22 -11.03
N LYS A 11 15.05 -13.53 -9.97
CA LYS A 11 14.27 -13.26 -8.75
C LYS A 11 13.81 -14.52 -8.01
N ALA A 12 14.73 -15.49 -7.84
CA ALA A 12 14.45 -16.75 -7.15
C ALA A 12 13.22 -17.51 -7.71
N MET A 13 12.97 -17.39 -9.01
CA MET A 13 11.93 -18.13 -9.72
C MET A 13 12.52 -19.28 -10.51
N CYS A 14 11.70 -20.26 -10.84
CA CYS A 14 12.02 -21.30 -11.83
C CYS A 14 10.85 -21.47 -12.80
N ALA A 15 11.18 -21.82 -14.04
CA ALA A 15 10.19 -22.23 -15.03
C ALA A 15 9.95 -23.73 -14.91
N LEU A 16 8.69 -24.12 -14.77
CA LEU A 16 8.24 -25.51 -14.72
C LEU A 16 7.80 -25.95 -16.11
N TYR A 17 8.30 -27.12 -16.54
CA TYR A 17 7.91 -27.77 -17.78
C TYR A 17 7.31 -29.16 -17.45
N ILE A 18 6.15 -29.42 -18.02
CA ILE A 18 5.41 -30.67 -17.88
C ILE A 18 5.19 -31.26 -19.26
N ASP A 19 5.48 -32.54 -19.44
CA ASP A 19 5.33 -33.27 -20.70
C ASP A 19 6.00 -32.57 -21.91
N GLY A 20 7.10 -31.83 -21.64
CA GLY A 20 7.88 -31.07 -22.63
C GLY A 20 7.40 -29.67 -22.91
N GLU A 21 6.28 -29.25 -22.32
CA GLU A 21 5.72 -27.90 -22.52
C GLU A 21 5.94 -27.00 -21.30
N TYR A 22 6.20 -25.71 -21.56
CA TYR A 22 6.26 -24.70 -20.50
C TYR A 22 4.88 -24.48 -19.88
N VAL A 23 4.79 -24.58 -18.57
CA VAL A 23 3.54 -24.36 -17.83
C VAL A 23 3.53 -22.97 -17.19
N MET A 24 4.49 -22.68 -16.30
CA MET A 24 4.53 -21.41 -15.56
C MET A 24 5.85 -21.18 -14.84
N ASN A 25 5.96 -19.99 -14.23
CA ASN A 25 7.03 -19.70 -13.29
C ASN A 25 6.54 -19.86 -11.86
N LEU A 26 7.28 -20.60 -11.05
CA LEU A 26 7.04 -20.83 -9.63
C LEU A 26 8.19 -20.27 -8.79
N ASP A 27 7.96 -20.08 -7.50
CA ASP A 27 9.02 -19.80 -6.54
C ASP A 27 9.97 -21.00 -6.44
N ALA A 28 11.27 -20.79 -6.68
CA ALA A 28 12.26 -21.87 -6.75
C ALA A 28 12.40 -22.62 -5.43
N ARG A 29 12.28 -21.93 -4.31
CA ARG A 29 12.38 -22.52 -2.98
C ARG A 29 11.20 -23.42 -2.68
N THR A 30 9.98 -22.99 -3.07
CA THR A 30 8.78 -23.82 -2.95
C THR A 30 8.89 -25.10 -3.77
N VAL A 31 9.41 -25.01 -5.00
CA VAL A 31 9.64 -26.19 -5.86
C VAL A 31 10.62 -27.18 -5.21
N ILE A 32 11.74 -26.69 -4.67
CA ILE A 32 12.76 -27.52 -4.00
C ILE A 32 12.19 -28.17 -2.72
N GLU A 33 11.55 -27.39 -1.85
CA GLU A 33 11.01 -27.87 -0.58
C GLU A 33 9.93 -28.94 -0.77
N ASN A 34 9.16 -28.88 -1.86
CA ASN A 34 8.13 -29.86 -2.19
C ASN A 34 8.61 -30.96 -3.17
N ARG A 35 9.91 -31.00 -3.46
CA ARG A 35 10.54 -32.05 -4.31
C ARG A 35 9.88 -32.15 -5.68
N PHE A 36 9.61 -31.02 -6.32
CA PHE A 36 9.14 -30.98 -7.71
C PHE A 36 10.35 -31.17 -8.66
N ASP A 37 10.94 -32.33 -8.59
CA ASP A 37 12.17 -32.67 -9.34
C ASP A 37 11.81 -33.19 -10.74
N VAL A 38 12.77 -33.07 -11.67
CA VAL A 38 12.66 -33.62 -13.02
C VAL A 38 12.51 -35.11 -12.93
N GLY A 39 11.55 -35.68 -13.65
CA GLY A 39 11.22 -37.12 -13.66
C GLY A 39 10.14 -37.51 -12.63
N ARG A 40 9.64 -36.58 -11.83
CA ARG A 40 8.50 -36.86 -10.95
C ARG A 40 7.19 -36.85 -11.74
N GLU A 41 6.38 -37.87 -11.54
CA GLU A 41 4.99 -37.85 -11.97
C GLU A 41 4.14 -37.09 -10.95
N ILE A 42 3.27 -36.23 -11.44
CA ILE A 42 2.34 -35.41 -10.66
C ILE A 42 0.94 -35.49 -11.25
N ASP A 43 -0.07 -35.26 -10.43
CA ASP A 43 -1.45 -35.07 -10.84
C ASP A 43 -1.87 -33.61 -10.83
N ASP A 44 -3.16 -33.34 -11.11
CA ASP A 44 -3.70 -31.97 -11.11
C ASP A 44 -3.74 -31.38 -9.70
N GLU A 45 -3.94 -32.19 -8.65
CA GLU A 45 -3.94 -31.75 -7.26
C GLU A 45 -2.55 -31.30 -6.81
N ASP A 46 -1.51 -32.09 -7.12
CA ASP A 46 -0.12 -31.72 -6.89
C ASP A 46 0.23 -30.38 -7.56
N LEU A 47 -0.21 -30.20 -8.82
CA LEU A 47 0.05 -28.98 -9.56
C LEU A 47 -0.66 -27.76 -8.94
N HIS A 48 -1.93 -27.89 -8.58
CA HIS A 48 -2.66 -26.81 -7.93
C HIS A 48 -2.03 -26.45 -6.57
N GLU A 49 -1.65 -27.43 -5.79
CA GLU A 49 -1.06 -27.21 -4.48
C GLU A 49 0.29 -26.48 -4.57
N ILE A 50 1.17 -26.87 -5.50
CA ILE A 50 2.47 -26.19 -5.67
C ILE A 50 2.30 -24.75 -6.15
N ILE A 51 1.31 -24.48 -7.00
CA ILE A 51 0.96 -23.12 -7.45
C ILE A 51 0.52 -22.28 -6.25
N ARG A 52 -0.38 -22.80 -5.44
CA ARG A 52 -0.89 -22.15 -4.23
C ARG A 52 0.25 -21.82 -3.27
N LEU A 53 1.07 -22.78 -2.93
CA LEU A 53 2.22 -22.61 -2.03
C LEU A 53 3.23 -21.58 -2.56
N SER A 54 3.51 -21.60 -3.87
CA SER A 54 4.38 -20.63 -4.52
C SER A 54 3.83 -19.22 -4.42
N ASN A 55 2.53 -19.03 -4.68
CA ASN A 55 1.89 -17.74 -4.60
C ASN A 55 1.84 -17.21 -3.17
N GLU A 56 1.50 -18.04 -2.19
CA GLU A 56 1.51 -17.67 -0.76
C GLU A 56 2.90 -17.22 -0.29
N ARG A 57 3.96 -17.94 -0.67
CA ARG A 57 5.34 -17.55 -0.34
C ARG A 57 5.69 -16.20 -0.94
N ARG A 58 5.46 -16.03 -2.24
CA ARG A 58 5.71 -14.77 -2.95
C ARG A 58 4.93 -13.60 -2.35
N ALA A 59 3.67 -13.82 -1.98
CA ALA A 59 2.85 -12.81 -1.33
C ALA A 59 3.43 -12.39 0.03
N LYS A 60 3.86 -13.36 0.86
CA LYS A 60 4.51 -13.10 2.17
C LYS A 60 5.84 -12.34 2.01
N GLU A 61 6.70 -12.76 1.09
CA GLU A 61 7.97 -12.07 0.83
C GLU A 61 7.73 -10.63 0.32
N LYS A 62 6.73 -10.46 -0.56
CA LYS A 62 6.35 -9.15 -1.05
C LYS A 62 5.79 -8.25 0.05
N ALA A 63 4.97 -8.80 0.96
CA ALA A 63 4.46 -8.09 2.12
C ALA A 63 5.60 -7.58 3.01
N LEU A 64 6.50 -8.47 3.42
CA LEU A 64 7.66 -8.13 4.25
C LEU A 64 8.54 -7.07 3.60
N TRP A 65 8.81 -7.19 2.29
CA TRP A 65 9.57 -6.18 1.55
C TRP A 65 8.88 -4.81 1.54
N LEU A 66 7.56 -4.76 1.34
CA LEU A 66 6.81 -3.50 1.36
C LEU A 66 6.82 -2.85 2.74
N ILE A 67 6.61 -3.64 3.80
CA ILE A 67 6.61 -3.19 5.20
C ILE A 67 7.99 -2.68 5.62
N SER A 68 9.08 -3.32 5.16
CA SER A 68 10.45 -2.86 5.46
C SER A 68 10.76 -1.46 4.91
N TYR A 69 10.02 -1.00 3.93
CA TYR A 69 10.21 0.31 3.30
C TYR A 69 9.48 1.44 4.03
N ARG A 70 8.23 1.20 4.43
CA ARG A 70 7.39 2.12 5.21
C ARG A 70 6.13 1.43 5.70
N ASP A 71 5.46 2.07 6.63
CA ASP A 71 4.14 1.62 7.08
C ASP A 71 3.10 1.67 5.94
N HIS A 72 2.20 0.71 5.96
CA HIS A 72 1.09 0.55 5.03
C HIS A 72 -0.18 0.23 5.81
N SER A 73 -1.34 0.69 5.34
CA SER A 73 -2.62 0.13 5.77
C SER A 73 -2.81 -1.27 5.16
N LYS A 74 -3.67 -2.08 5.77
CA LYS A 74 -4.03 -3.42 5.25
C LYS A 74 -4.47 -3.34 3.80
N LYS A 75 -5.40 -2.44 3.49
CA LYS A 75 -5.88 -2.23 2.12
C LYS A 75 -4.76 -1.87 1.15
N GLU A 76 -3.92 -0.89 1.52
CA GLU A 76 -2.81 -0.47 0.64
C GLU A 76 -1.83 -1.61 0.39
N LEU A 77 -1.55 -2.42 1.42
CA LEU A 77 -0.66 -3.57 1.32
C LEU A 77 -1.26 -4.65 0.41
N THR A 78 -2.52 -5.02 0.62
CA THR A 78 -3.26 -5.97 -0.21
C THR A 78 -3.28 -5.54 -1.67
N ASP A 79 -3.66 -4.28 -1.96
CA ASP A 79 -3.71 -3.73 -3.31
C ASP A 79 -2.35 -3.79 -4.03
N LYS A 80 -1.25 -3.64 -3.28
CA LYS A 80 0.11 -3.73 -3.85
C LYS A 80 0.54 -5.17 -4.12
N ILE A 81 0.16 -6.11 -3.26
CA ILE A 81 0.49 -7.53 -3.44
C ILE A 81 -0.33 -8.12 -4.59
N LYS A 82 -1.60 -7.79 -4.71
CA LYS A 82 -2.50 -8.21 -5.81
C LYS A 82 -1.99 -7.88 -7.21
N ARG A 83 -1.06 -6.94 -7.33
CA ARG A 83 -0.43 -6.64 -8.63
C ARG A 83 0.49 -7.74 -9.14
N THR A 84 0.93 -8.65 -8.29
CA THR A 84 1.94 -9.67 -8.59
C THR A 84 1.58 -11.07 -8.13
N CYS A 85 0.58 -11.20 -7.28
CA CYS A 85 0.06 -12.45 -6.74
C CYS A 85 -1.47 -12.46 -6.87
N ASP A 86 -2.07 -13.62 -6.73
CA ASP A 86 -3.53 -13.77 -6.68
C ASP A 86 -4.12 -13.12 -5.40
N GLU A 87 -5.44 -12.92 -5.41
CA GLU A 87 -6.16 -12.23 -4.36
C GLU A 87 -6.11 -12.98 -3.03
N GLU A 88 -6.36 -14.27 -3.05
CA GLU A 88 -6.38 -15.13 -1.87
C GLU A 88 -5.03 -15.14 -1.14
N SER A 89 -3.94 -15.32 -1.90
CA SER A 89 -2.57 -15.29 -1.36
C SER A 89 -2.23 -13.91 -0.80
N ALA A 90 -2.70 -12.83 -1.43
CA ALA A 90 -2.46 -11.47 -0.93
C ALA A 90 -3.18 -11.21 0.39
N GLU A 91 -4.43 -11.64 0.52
CA GLU A 91 -5.23 -11.48 1.75
C GLU A 91 -4.64 -12.28 2.91
N LYS A 92 -4.34 -13.57 2.69
CA LYS A 92 -3.66 -14.42 3.69
C LYS A 92 -2.31 -13.84 4.13
N ALA A 93 -1.54 -13.27 3.20
CA ALA A 93 -0.27 -12.66 3.56
C ALA A 93 -0.45 -11.42 4.44
N VAL A 94 -1.44 -10.58 4.16
CA VAL A 94 -1.74 -9.38 4.97
C VAL A 94 -2.27 -9.76 6.34
N GLU A 95 -3.19 -10.72 6.41
CA GLU A 95 -3.69 -11.26 7.67
C GLU A 95 -2.54 -11.80 8.54
N ARG A 96 -1.61 -12.54 7.94
CA ARG A 96 -0.42 -13.02 8.66
C ARG A 96 0.48 -11.88 9.16
N MET A 97 0.63 -10.78 8.41
CA MET A 97 1.39 -9.61 8.85
C MET A 97 0.69 -8.89 10.01
N GLU A 98 -0.63 -8.86 10.01
CA GLU A 98 -1.42 -8.33 11.13
C GLU A 98 -1.27 -9.18 12.40
N GLU A 99 -1.43 -10.50 12.31
CA GLU A 99 -1.21 -11.44 13.43
C GLU A 99 0.18 -11.28 14.07
N LEU A 100 1.19 -11.01 13.25
CA LEU A 100 2.55 -10.75 13.69
C LEU A 100 2.77 -9.33 14.25
N GLY A 101 1.72 -8.48 14.25
CA GLY A 101 1.81 -7.09 14.71
C GLY A 101 2.61 -6.18 13.77
N LEU A 102 2.96 -6.64 12.56
CA LEU A 102 3.73 -5.87 11.57
C LEU A 102 2.86 -4.88 10.80
N VAL A 103 1.56 -5.10 10.78
CA VAL A 103 0.55 -4.21 10.18
C VAL A 103 -0.53 -3.94 11.21
N ASN A 104 -0.83 -2.67 11.41
CA ASN A 104 -1.90 -2.22 12.31
C ASN A 104 -2.50 -0.94 11.75
N ASP A 105 -3.76 -1.00 11.34
CA ASP A 105 -4.46 0.12 10.69
C ASP A 105 -4.66 1.31 11.61
N GLU A 106 -4.85 1.11 12.92
CA GLU A 106 -4.98 2.18 13.89
C GLU A 106 -3.66 2.95 14.06
N ASN A 107 -2.55 2.24 14.26
CA ASN A 107 -1.22 2.85 14.35
C ASN A 107 -0.84 3.58 13.05
N PHE A 108 -1.14 2.97 11.90
CA PHE A 108 -0.96 3.62 10.59
C PHE A 108 -1.78 4.89 10.49
N ALA A 109 -3.06 4.83 10.87
CA ALA A 109 -3.99 5.96 10.78
C ALA A 109 -3.54 7.14 11.66
N ARG A 110 -3.11 6.90 12.90
CA ARG A 110 -2.59 7.94 13.81
C ARG A 110 -1.38 8.66 13.20
N ARG A 111 -0.36 7.91 12.78
CA ARG A 111 0.86 8.49 12.15
C ARG A 111 0.55 9.23 10.85
N TYR A 112 -0.33 8.66 10.03
CA TYR A 112 -0.71 9.29 8.76
C TYR A 112 -1.57 10.54 8.97
N ALA A 113 -2.47 10.54 9.97
CA ALA A 113 -3.23 11.72 10.37
C ALA A 113 -2.33 12.87 10.81
N GLU A 114 -1.36 12.61 11.68
CA GLU A 114 -0.36 13.60 12.09
C GLU A 114 0.41 14.17 10.89
N GLN A 115 0.86 13.30 9.99
CA GLN A 115 1.54 13.73 8.77
C GLN A 115 0.64 14.63 7.90
N LEU A 116 -0.64 14.28 7.78
CA LEU A 116 -1.61 15.05 6.99
C LEU A 116 -1.88 16.43 7.59
N LEU A 117 -2.03 16.51 8.91
CA LEU A 117 -2.35 17.76 9.60
C LEU A 117 -1.13 18.66 9.72
N PHE A 118 -0.03 18.16 10.28
CA PHE A 118 1.14 18.99 10.61
C PHE A 118 2.11 19.18 9.44
N SER A 119 2.38 18.13 8.64
CA SER A 119 3.36 18.24 7.56
C SER A 119 2.74 18.72 6.24
N LYS A 120 1.54 18.22 5.91
CA LYS A 120 0.85 18.58 4.66
C LYS A 120 -0.16 19.69 4.83
N HIS A 121 -0.42 20.10 6.06
CA HIS A 121 -1.38 21.16 6.43
C HIS A 121 -2.78 20.93 5.81
N ASN A 122 -3.23 19.69 5.82
CA ASN A 122 -4.58 19.36 5.36
C ASN A 122 -5.62 19.83 6.39
N ALA A 123 -6.80 20.25 5.91
CA ALA A 123 -7.93 20.44 6.79
C ALA A 123 -8.40 19.09 7.38
N PRO A 124 -8.91 19.04 8.63
CA PRO A 124 -9.37 17.81 9.28
C PRO A 124 -10.27 16.93 8.41
N ARG A 125 -11.29 17.52 7.78
CA ARG A 125 -12.17 16.79 6.83
C ARG A 125 -11.43 16.22 5.62
N GLY A 126 -10.36 16.86 5.18
CA GLY A 126 -9.49 16.38 4.10
C GLY A 126 -8.63 15.21 4.56
N ALA A 127 -8.15 15.24 5.80
CA ALA A 127 -7.39 14.17 6.42
C ALA A 127 -8.25 12.90 6.59
N VAL A 128 -9.46 13.01 7.14
CA VAL A 128 -10.44 11.91 7.22
C VAL A 128 -10.65 11.26 5.85
N ARG A 129 -10.91 12.06 4.81
CA ARG A 129 -11.10 11.53 3.45
C ARG A 129 -9.89 10.73 2.96
N GLN A 130 -8.68 11.22 3.22
CA GLN A 130 -7.47 10.50 2.80
C GLN A 130 -7.25 9.21 3.60
N LEU A 131 -7.58 9.19 4.89
CA LEU A 131 -7.57 7.96 5.70
C LEU A 131 -8.54 6.92 5.15
N VAL A 132 -9.78 7.31 4.85
CA VAL A 132 -10.79 6.43 4.25
C VAL A 132 -10.34 5.90 2.87
N GLN A 133 -9.69 6.72 2.05
CA GLN A 133 -9.10 6.26 0.79
C GLN A 133 -8.00 5.21 1.00
N LYS A 134 -7.31 5.27 2.14
CA LYS A 134 -6.33 4.26 2.55
C LYS A 134 -6.96 2.99 3.15
N GLY A 135 -8.28 2.94 3.26
CA GLY A 135 -9.02 1.79 3.77
C GLY A 135 -9.24 1.80 5.28
N ILE A 136 -8.94 2.93 5.92
CA ILE A 136 -9.28 3.11 7.34
C ILE A 136 -10.78 3.35 7.45
N ASP A 137 -11.41 2.71 8.44
CA ASP A 137 -12.81 2.93 8.73
C ASP A 137 -13.08 4.42 9.01
N ARG A 138 -14.26 4.88 8.61
CA ARG A 138 -14.58 6.30 8.70
C ARG A 138 -14.72 6.77 10.15
N GLU A 139 -15.36 5.97 10.99
CA GLU A 139 -15.59 6.31 12.39
C GLU A 139 -14.25 6.38 13.12
N LEU A 140 -13.37 5.40 12.91
CA LEU A 140 -12.01 5.39 13.43
C LEU A 140 -11.19 6.59 12.90
N ALA A 141 -11.34 6.94 11.63
CA ALA A 141 -10.63 8.08 11.05
C ALA A 141 -11.10 9.42 11.65
N GLU A 142 -12.39 9.58 11.92
CA GLU A 142 -12.97 10.75 12.58
C GLU A 142 -12.51 10.84 14.03
N GLU A 143 -12.57 9.75 14.79
CA GLU A 143 -12.10 9.66 16.18
C GLU A 143 -10.61 10.04 16.30
N ILE A 144 -9.74 9.46 15.49
CA ILE A 144 -8.30 9.77 15.49
C ILE A 144 -8.03 11.25 15.21
N ILE A 145 -8.76 11.84 14.26
CA ILE A 145 -8.58 13.26 13.92
C ILE A 145 -9.07 14.17 15.05
N GLU A 146 -10.14 13.80 15.78
CA GLU A 146 -10.66 14.53 16.94
C GLU A 146 -9.73 14.45 18.15
N GLU A 147 -9.04 13.32 18.36
CA GLU A 147 -8.07 13.16 19.44
C GLU A 147 -6.78 13.98 19.25
N ILE A 148 -6.44 14.33 18.01
CA ILE A 148 -5.23 15.10 17.73
C ILE A 148 -5.48 16.60 18.06
N ASP A 149 -4.70 17.11 19.01
CA ASP A 149 -4.71 18.55 19.33
C ASP A 149 -4.10 19.36 18.17
N PHE A 150 -4.96 19.81 17.27
CA PHE A 150 -4.59 20.52 16.06
C PHE A 150 -5.32 21.88 15.98
N ASP A 151 -4.56 22.98 15.98
CA ASP A 151 -5.11 24.31 15.68
C ASP A 151 -5.21 24.52 14.16
N PRO A 152 -6.42 24.61 13.59
CA PRO A 152 -6.58 24.92 12.18
C PRO A 152 -5.91 26.24 11.75
N CYS A 153 -5.75 27.18 12.65
CA CYS A 153 -5.10 28.47 12.38
C CYS A 153 -3.61 28.30 12.06
N ASP A 154 -2.92 27.38 12.72
CA ASP A 154 -1.52 27.11 12.44
C ASP A 154 -1.30 26.52 11.04
N GLY A 155 -2.17 25.60 10.63
CA GLY A 155 -2.18 25.07 9.27
C GLY A 155 -2.41 26.17 8.22
N ILE A 156 -3.36 27.08 8.49
CA ILE A 156 -3.65 28.22 7.62
C ILE A 156 -2.45 29.17 7.56
N ARG A 157 -1.84 29.52 8.70
CA ARG A 157 -0.63 30.36 8.76
C ARG A 157 0.50 29.77 7.94
N ALA A 158 0.82 28.50 8.14
CA ALA A 158 1.87 27.82 7.39
C ALA A 158 1.64 27.82 5.87
N VAL A 159 0.38 27.66 5.43
CA VAL A 159 0.02 27.75 4.00
C VAL A 159 0.18 29.17 3.48
N ILE A 160 -0.24 30.18 4.24
CA ILE A 160 -0.11 31.59 3.88
C ILE A 160 1.38 31.96 3.74
N ASP A 161 2.19 31.67 4.74
CA ASP A 161 3.62 32.00 4.76
C ASP A 161 4.38 31.37 3.59
N ARG A 162 4.04 30.13 3.26
CA ARG A 162 4.68 29.43 2.16
C ARG A 162 4.26 29.93 0.77
N LYS A 163 2.95 30.25 0.58
CA LYS A 163 2.39 30.54 -0.76
C LYS A 163 2.16 32.02 -1.05
N TYR A 164 2.01 32.85 -0.02
CA TYR A 164 1.59 34.26 -0.16
C TYR A 164 2.57 35.19 0.55
N LYS A 165 3.76 35.39 -0.04
CA LYS A 165 4.86 36.17 0.57
C LYS A 165 4.53 37.62 0.93
N ASN A 166 3.49 38.25 0.30
CA ASN A 166 3.06 39.64 0.54
C ASN A 166 1.58 39.70 0.87
N ILE A 167 1.16 39.06 1.96
CA ILE A 167 -0.25 38.99 2.38
C ILE A 167 -0.83 40.40 2.70
N ASN A 168 0.02 41.41 2.89
CA ASN A 168 -0.40 42.81 3.09
C ASN A 168 -0.94 43.45 1.81
N ASP A 169 -0.63 42.91 0.63
CA ASP A 169 -1.27 43.34 -0.63
C ASP A 169 -2.72 42.85 -0.65
N GLU A 170 -3.65 43.79 -0.85
CA GLU A 170 -5.09 43.47 -0.82
C GLU A 170 -5.50 42.45 -1.88
N LYS A 171 -4.89 42.48 -3.06
CA LYS A 171 -5.17 41.55 -4.15
C LYS A 171 -4.69 40.13 -3.80
N ILE A 172 -3.52 40.03 -3.16
CA ILE A 172 -2.97 38.74 -2.67
C ILE A 172 -3.82 38.22 -1.53
N ARG A 173 -4.22 39.09 -0.59
CA ARG A 173 -5.12 38.74 0.52
C ARG A 173 -6.46 38.21 0.04
N ARG A 174 -7.12 38.86 -0.92
CA ARG A 174 -8.36 38.36 -1.51
C ARG A 174 -8.20 37.01 -2.20
N ARG A 175 -7.09 36.76 -2.89
CA ARG A 175 -6.76 35.45 -3.49
C ARG A 175 -6.54 34.39 -2.43
N ALA A 176 -5.83 34.67 -1.36
CA ALA A 176 -5.61 33.77 -0.25
C ALA A 176 -6.93 33.36 0.42
N VAL A 177 -7.78 34.35 0.76
CA VAL A 177 -9.12 34.13 1.35
C VAL A 177 -9.98 33.24 0.44
N ALA A 178 -10.08 33.57 -0.86
CA ALA A 178 -10.86 32.80 -1.82
C ALA A 178 -10.33 31.36 -1.99
N ALA A 179 -9.03 31.15 -1.85
CA ALA A 179 -8.42 29.83 -1.91
C ALA A 179 -8.67 28.99 -0.65
N LEU A 180 -8.67 29.63 0.53
CA LEU A 180 -8.93 29.00 1.82
C LEU A 180 -10.42 28.69 2.05
N GLN A 181 -11.31 29.44 1.42
CA GLN A 181 -12.77 29.22 1.49
C GLN A 181 -13.27 28.07 0.64
N ARG A 182 -12.47 27.55 -0.31
CA ARG A 182 -12.86 26.38 -1.09
C ARG A 182 -12.88 25.13 -0.20
N PRO A 183 -13.98 24.36 -0.13
CA PRO A 183 -14.12 23.21 0.77
C PRO A 183 -13.25 22.00 0.40
N VAL A 184 -12.36 22.15 -0.58
CA VAL A 184 -11.50 21.10 -1.09
C VAL A 184 -10.04 21.48 -0.92
N SER A 185 -9.40 20.82 0.03
CA SER A 185 -7.94 20.63 0.13
C SER A 185 -7.07 21.88 -0.04
N TYR A 186 -6.45 22.32 1.03
CA TYR A 186 -5.26 23.19 0.99
C TYR A 186 -4.13 22.68 0.06
N THR A 187 -4.23 21.43 -0.45
CA THR A 187 -3.22 20.78 -1.28
C THR A 187 -3.34 21.07 -2.78
N HIS A 188 -4.46 21.60 -3.29
CA HIS A 188 -4.66 21.87 -4.72
C HIS A 188 -4.55 23.32 -5.15
N LEU A 189 -3.80 24.11 -4.41
CA LEU A 189 -3.41 25.43 -4.88
C LEU A 189 -2.17 25.34 -5.80
N THR A 190 -2.29 24.60 -6.90
CA THR A 190 -1.36 24.79 -8.01
C THR A 190 -1.66 26.14 -8.66
N LEU A 191 -0.78 27.09 -8.49
CA LEU A 191 -0.78 28.29 -9.31
C LEU A 191 -0.49 27.86 -10.76
N PRO A 192 -1.23 28.36 -11.77
CA PRO A 192 -0.81 28.18 -13.15
C PRO A 192 0.57 28.85 -13.28
N THR A 193 1.57 28.04 -13.58
CA THR A 193 2.87 28.52 -14.09
C THR A 193 2.63 29.25 -15.41
N LYS A 194 2.92 30.53 -15.42
CA LYS A 194 3.22 31.22 -16.67
C LYS A 194 4.65 31.00 -17.02
#